data_14e88bcabd15147a3e975dc7b0e8f4b3
#
_entry.id   14e88bcabd15147a3e975dc7b0e8f4b3
#
_cell.length_a   1.000
_cell.length_b   1.000
_cell.length_c   1.000
_cell.angle_alpha   90.00
_cell.angle_beta   90.00
_cell.angle_gamma   90.00
#
_symmetry.space_group_name_H-M   'P 1'
#
loop_
_entity.id
_entity.type
_entity.pdbx_description
1 polymer ?
#
loop_
_entity_poly.entity_id
_entity_poly.type
_entity_poly.pdbx_seq_one_letter_code
_entity_poly.pdbx_strand_id
1 'polypeptide(L)' 'MTTSEYQVTGMICGHCEMSIREEVSLIPGVESIEVSAQTGRLRVTGAQQVTDERVLAAVEEAGYSAVRNP' A
#
# COMPACT_ATOMS: atom_id res chain seq x y z
N MET A 1 -1.50 -16.21 5.69
CA MET A 1 -1.36 -14.75 5.59
C MET A 1 0.03 -14.38 5.12
N THR A 2 0.12 -13.37 4.30
CA THR A 2 1.39 -12.92 3.74
C THR A 2 1.53 -11.42 3.95
N THR A 3 2.73 -10.99 4.35
CA THR A 3 3.03 -9.57 4.52
C THR A 3 3.99 -9.13 3.43
N SER A 4 3.65 -8.06 2.74
CA SER A 4 4.47 -7.48 1.67
C SER A 4 4.76 -6.03 2.00
N GLU A 5 5.97 -5.60 1.68
CA GLU A 5 6.40 -4.22 1.89
C GLU A 5 6.67 -3.54 0.57
N TYR A 6 6.33 -2.25 0.52
CA TYR A 6 6.49 -1.44 -0.68
C TYR A 6 7.10 -0.11 -0.30
N GLN A 7 7.83 0.48 -1.23
CA GLN A 7 8.33 1.83 -1.08
C GLN A 7 7.47 2.75 -1.95
N VAL A 8 6.80 3.70 -1.32
CA VAL A 8 5.90 4.64 -2.01
C VAL A 8 6.61 5.96 -2.23
N THR A 9 6.52 6.48 -3.44
CA THR A 9 7.14 7.75 -3.82
C THR A 9 6.09 8.85 -3.85
N GLY A 10 6.45 10.03 -3.38
CA GLY A 10 5.57 11.20 -3.41
C GLY A 10 4.66 11.34 -2.19
N MET A 11 4.78 10.46 -1.22
CA MET A 11 4.00 10.50 0.00
C MET A 11 4.68 11.44 1.00
N ILE A 12 4.10 12.62 1.20
CA ILE A 12 4.75 13.68 1.98
C ILE A 12 3.93 14.18 3.18
N CYS A 13 2.73 13.68 3.36
CA CYS A 13 1.88 14.16 4.47
C CYS A 13 0.89 13.07 4.91
N GLY A 14 0.20 13.32 6.02
CA GLY A 14 -0.77 12.37 6.56
C GLY A 14 -1.96 12.09 5.65
N HIS A 15 -2.34 13.04 4.81
CA HIS A 15 -3.42 12.83 3.85
C HIS A 15 -3.05 11.77 2.82
N CYS A 16 -1.77 11.70 2.49
CA CYS A 16 -1.27 10.69 1.56
C CYS A 16 -1.45 9.30 2.15
N GLU A 17 -1.16 9.15 3.44
CA GLU A 17 -1.35 7.88 4.15
C GLU A 17 -2.81 7.43 4.07
N MET A 18 -3.74 8.37 4.33
CA MET A 18 -5.16 8.05 4.30
C MET A 18 -5.62 7.61 2.92
N SER A 19 -5.18 8.31 1.88
CA SER A 19 -5.57 7.99 0.52
C SER A 19 -5.09 6.59 0.13
N ILE A 20 -3.85 6.26 0.44
CA ILE A 20 -3.30 4.95 0.14
C ILE A 20 -4.03 3.87 0.94
N ARG A 21 -4.27 4.11 2.21
CA ARG A 21 -4.97 3.16 3.07
C ARG A 21 -6.38 2.87 2.54
N GLU A 22 -7.10 3.90 2.12
CA GLU A 22 -8.44 3.73 1.57
C GLU A 22 -8.43 2.86 0.32
N GLU A 23 -7.54 3.16 -0.63
CA GLU A 23 -7.50 2.41 -1.88
C GLU A 23 -7.05 0.97 -1.67
N VAL A 24 -6.02 0.76 -0.85
CA VAL A 24 -5.52 -0.58 -0.60
C VAL A 24 -6.55 -1.41 0.17
N SER A 25 -7.32 -0.79 1.05
CA SER A 25 -8.34 -1.51 1.82
C SER A 25 -9.47 -2.05 0.96
N LEU A 26 -9.63 -1.56 -0.26
CA LEU A 26 -10.65 -2.07 -1.19
C LEU A 26 -10.25 -3.39 -1.81
N ILE A 27 -9.01 -3.80 -1.68
CA ILE A 27 -8.53 -5.07 -2.25
C ILE A 27 -9.07 -6.23 -1.42
N PRO A 28 -9.79 -7.20 -2.04
CA PRO A 28 -10.28 -8.35 -1.30
C PRO A 28 -9.14 -9.16 -0.68
N GLY A 29 -9.29 -9.52 0.58
CA GLY A 29 -8.29 -10.33 1.28
C GLY A 29 -7.28 -9.54 2.10
N VAL A 30 -7.28 -8.21 2.02
CA VAL A 30 -6.40 -7.39 2.84
C VAL A 30 -6.90 -7.41 4.28
N GLU A 31 -6.01 -7.72 5.22
CA GLU A 31 -6.36 -7.79 6.64
C GLU A 31 -5.81 -6.62 7.43
N SER A 32 -4.60 -6.18 7.13
CA SER A 32 -4.04 -5.01 7.80
C SER A 32 -3.14 -4.23 6.87
N ILE A 33 -3.03 -2.94 7.16
CA ILE A 33 -2.25 -2.00 6.37
C ILE A 33 -1.48 -1.10 7.32
N GLU A 34 -0.17 -1.01 7.10
CA GLU A 34 0.65 -0.04 7.81
C GLU A 34 1.30 0.86 6.76
N VAL A 35 1.15 2.15 6.93
CA VAL A 35 1.71 3.11 5.99
C VAL A 35 2.32 4.28 6.76
N SER A 36 3.50 4.74 6.31
CA SER A 36 4.21 5.83 6.95
C SER A 36 4.67 6.84 5.91
N ALA A 37 4.21 8.07 6.04
CA ALA A 37 4.63 9.15 5.15
C ALA A 37 6.10 9.53 5.40
N GLN A 38 6.59 9.36 6.62
CA GLN A 38 7.97 9.71 6.96
C GLN A 38 8.99 8.84 6.24
N THR A 39 8.71 7.55 6.15
CA THR A 39 9.64 6.59 5.53
C THR A 39 9.24 6.22 4.11
N GLY A 40 8.02 6.53 3.72
CA GLY A 40 7.47 6.11 2.44
C GLY A 40 7.12 4.64 2.39
N ARG A 41 7.10 3.96 3.51
CA ARG A 41 6.83 2.52 3.54
C ARG A 41 5.35 2.20 3.62
N LEU A 42 4.98 1.18 2.88
CA LEU A 42 3.64 0.60 2.93
C LEU A 42 3.80 -0.89 3.19
N ARG A 43 3.14 -1.38 4.23
CA ARG A 43 3.15 -2.81 4.55
C ARG A 43 1.72 -3.31 4.52
N VAL A 44 1.47 -4.33 3.71
CA VAL A 44 0.15 -4.91 3.53
C VAL A 44 0.18 -6.37 3.96
N THR A 45 -0.73 -6.74 4.85
CA THR A 45 -0.88 -8.12 5.30
C THR A 45 -2.23 -8.64 4.82
N GLY A 46 -2.25 -9.80 4.23
CA GLY A 46 -3.50 -10.37 3.76
C GLY A 46 -3.35 -11.77 3.20
N ALA A 47 -4.44 -12.24 2.57
CA ALA A 47 -4.50 -13.55 1.95
C ALA A 47 -3.67 -13.59 0.66
N GLN A 48 -3.47 -14.80 0.14
CA GLN A 48 -2.65 -15.01 -1.06
C GLN A 48 -3.17 -14.28 -2.30
N GLN A 49 -4.47 -14.03 -2.36
CA GLN A 49 -5.06 -13.32 -3.49
C GLN A 49 -4.67 -11.84 -3.54
N VAL A 50 -4.07 -11.31 -2.47
CA VAL A 50 -3.56 -9.95 -2.47
C VAL A 50 -2.19 -9.98 -3.15
N THR A 51 -2.15 -9.58 -4.41
CA THR A 51 -0.93 -9.62 -5.22
C THR A 51 -0.25 -8.27 -5.26
N ASP A 52 1.04 -8.27 -5.63
CA ASP A 52 1.77 -7.02 -5.78
C ASP A 52 1.10 -6.12 -6.81
N GLU A 53 0.62 -6.70 -7.90
CA GLU A 53 -0.04 -5.91 -8.95
C GLU A 53 -1.26 -5.16 -8.41
N ARG A 54 -2.05 -5.81 -7.58
CA ARG A 54 -3.24 -5.18 -7.00
C ARG A 54 -2.87 -4.04 -6.06
N VAL A 55 -1.85 -4.25 -5.24
CA VAL A 55 -1.41 -3.22 -4.30
C VAL A 55 -0.81 -2.04 -5.05
N LEU A 56 0.03 -2.31 -6.05
CA LEU A 56 0.64 -1.23 -6.84
C LEU A 56 -0.42 -0.44 -7.61
N ALA A 57 -1.43 -1.12 -8.15
CA ALA A 57 -2.53 -0.46 -8.84
C ALA A 57 -3.33 0.44 -7.88
N ALA A 58 -3.55 -0.03 -6.66
CA ALA A 58 -4.27 0.75 -5.65
C ALA A 58 -3.49 2.01 -5.28
N VAL A 59 -2.17 1.91 -5.14
CA VAL A 59 -1.32 3.06 -4.86
C VAL A 59 -1.40 4.08 -6.00
N GLU A 60 -1.40 3.60 -7.23
CA GLU A 60 -1.53 4.48 -8.40
C GLU A 60 -2.89 5.17 -8.44
N GLU A 61 -3.96 4.46 -8.08
CA GLU A 61 -5.29 5.05 -7.99
C GLU A 61 -5.35 6.16 -6.94
N ALA A 62 -4.56 6.03 -5.88
CA ALA A 62 -4.46 7.07 -4.86
C ALA A 62 -3.63 8.27 -5.33
N GLY A 63 -2.98 8.18 -6.48
CA GLY A 63 -2.18 9.27 -7.05
C GLY A 63 -0.70 9.18 -6.74
N TYR A 64 -0.21 8.01 -6.33
CA TYR A 64 1.19 7.82 -5.97
C TYR A 64 1.80 6.69 -6.77
N SER A 65 3.09 6.45 -6.59
CA SER A 65 3.80 5.34 -7.23
C SER A 65 4.51 4.53 -6.16
N ALA A 66 4.61 3.24 -6.37
CA ALA A 66 5.29 2.38 -5.42
C ALA A 66 6.07 1.29 -6.14
N VAL A 67 7.10 0.77 -5.46
CA VAL A 67 7.83 -0.41 -5.91
C VAL A 67 7.86 -1.41 -4.77
N ARG A 68 7.88 -2.69 -5.12
CA ARG A 68 7.95 -3.75 -4.13
C ARG A 68 9.35 -3.80 -3.51
N ASN A 69 9.41 -3.78 -2.18
CA ASN A 69 10.66 -4.02 -1.48
C ASN A 69 10.95 -5.51 -1.45
N PRO A 70 12.21 -5.91 -1.66
CA PRO A 70 12.58 -7.32 -1.60
C PRO A 70 12.40 -7.91 -0.22
#